data_ec248b7f7709f5098cc2cbb783335b1c
#
_entry.id   ec248b7f7709f5098cc2cbb783335b1c
#
_cell.length_a   1.000
_cell.length_b   1.000
_cell.length_c   1.000
_cell.angle_alpha   90.00
_cell.angle_beta   90.00
_cell.angle_gamma   90.00
#
_symmetry.space_group_name_H-M   'P 1'
#
loop_
_entity.id
_entity.type
_entity.pdbx_description
1 polymer ?
#
loop_
_entity_poly.entity_id
_entity_poly.type
_entity_poly.pdbx_seq_one_letter_code
_entity_poly.pdbx_strand_id
1 'polypeptide(L)'
;FMNNGNTFDWNQQTFPKLLQKVGYQTAIYGKSHLRGNPKGFDDWAVLPGQGLYYNPDMIFPDGKRRIDGYCTDVVTDLAVDWLKSKRKGDKPFMLMVQHKAPHRNWMPALRHLDLYADQDLPEPPTLFDKWKDNAPPARNQELEIDRHMDLNYDLFVDLTPEYNQPASQKRQDRSAWHNMKRMTEEQLKAWRAAYGPRDAAFHKAELKGKDLVRWKFQRYAKNYLRCVKGVDESLGRLQKTLKELKLDDNTVVIYCSDQGFYIGDHGWYDKRWMYDESLKMPFVIKWPGVTKSGSRDKHLVQNLDYAETFLEMAGAPIPEDMQGKSLVPLLKGESPKDWRKGIYYHYYEYPSVHMVPRHYGIRTSRYKLMKFYQFDEWEFYDLKKDPDELTNLYGDKAQEKNIKRT
;
A
#
# COMPACT_ATOMS: atom_id res chain seq x y z
N PHE A 1 14.73 -4.10 8.12
CA PHE A 1 14.07 -3.39 9.23
C PHE A 1 13.31 -4.37 10.12
N MET A 2 13.36 -4.19 11.44
CA MET A 2 12.65 -5.02 12.41
C MET A 2 11.30 -4.42 12.81
N ASN A 3 11.14 -3.10 12.69
CA ASN A 3 9.92 -2.37 12.99
C ASN A 3 9.89 -0.98 12.33
N ASN A 4 8.75 -0.32 12.36
CA ASN A 4 8.55 1.04 11.83
C ASN A 4 9.36 2.14 12.57
N GLY A 5 9.98 1.83 13.71
CA GLY A 5 10.82 2.76 14.47
C GLY A 5 12.26 2.88 13.97
N ASN A 6 12.71 1.95 13.13
CA ASN A 6 14.09 1.92 12.64
C ASN A 6 14.37 3.08 11.70
N THR A 7 15.57 3.62 11.79
CA THR A 7 16.11 4.61 10.84
C THR A 7 16.92 3.89 9.78
N PHE A 8 16.67 4.24 8.52
CA PHE A 8 17.41 3.69 7.40
C PHE A 8 18.82 4.31 7.33
N ASP A 9 19.84 3.48 7.13
CA ASP A 9 21.19 3.97 6.86
C ASP A 9 21.29 4.38 5.38
N TRP A 10 21.12 5.66 5.13
CA TRP A 10 21.24 6.24 3.79
C TRP A 10 22.67 6.21 3.21
N ASN A 11 23.68 5.78 3.99
CA ASN A 11 25.04 5.63 3.45
C ASN A 11 25.23 4.31 2.72
N GLN A 12 24.45 3.27 3.06
CA GLN A 12 24.53 1.99 2.38
C GLN A 12 24.21 2.10 0.88
N GLN A 13 24.59 1.08 0.12
CA GLN A 13 24.29 0.98 -1.30
C GLN A 13 22.79 0.87 -1.54
N THR A 14 22.29 1.62 -2.52
CA THR A 14 20.91 1.59 -2.99
C THR A 14 20.88 1.72 -4.50
N PHE A 15 19.86 1.16 -5.16
CA PHE A 15 19.76 1.21 -6.62
C PHE A 15 19.74 2.64 -7.19
N PRO A 16 19.15 3.69 -6.55
CA PRO A 16 19.25 5.05 -7.08
C PRO A 16 20.68 5.55 -7.15
N LYS A 17 21.52 5.24 -6.15
CA LYS A 17 22.96 5.58 -6.20
C LYS A 17 23.71 4.86 -7.33
N LEU A 18 23.33 3.61 -7.61
CA LEU A 18 23.91 2.83 -8.71
C LEU A 18 23.48 3.40 -10.06
N LEU A 19 22.23 3.83 -10.21
CA LEU A 19 21.76 4.52 -11.40
C LEU A 19 22.48 5.85 -11.63
N GLN A 20 22.74 6.64 -10.58
CA GLN A 20 23.55 7.86 -10.70
C GLN A 20 24.95 7.58 -11.24
N LYS A 21 25.60 6.48 -10.84
CA LYS A 21 26.95 6.10 -11.33
C LYS A 21 26.98 5.84 -12.84
N VAL A 22 25.85 5.45 -13.45
CA VAL A 22 25.73 5.25 -14.90
C VAL A 22 25.01 6.42 -15.59
N GLY A 23 24.97 7.59 -14.94
CA GLY A 23 24.57 8.86 -15.55
C GLY A 23 23.09 9.23 -15.44
N TYR A 24 22.27 8.44 -14.74
CA TYR A 24 20.87 8.80 -14.50
C TYR A 24 20.75 9.98 -13.55
N GLN A 25 19.81 10.88 -13.82
CA GLN A 25 19.29 11.79 -12.82
C GLN A 25 18.21 11.07 -12.03
N THR A 26 18.14 11.32 -10.74
CA THR A 26 17.26 10.60 -9.84
C THR A 26 16.43 11.57 -9.01
N ALA A 27 15.13 11.33 -8.92
CA ALA A 27 14.25 12.13 -8.08
C ALA A 27 13.24 11.28 -7.32
N ILE A 28 12.83 11.73 -6.13
CA ILE A 28 11.78 11.10 -5.31
C ILE A 28 10.86 12.15 -4.69
N TYR A 29 9.56 11.93 -4.84
CA TYR A 29 8.54 12.77 -4.24
C TYR A 29 7.49 11.94 -3.50
N GLY A 30 7.16 12.35 -2.26
CA GLY A 30 6.10 11.73 -1.47
C GLY A 30 6.59 10.94 -0.27
N LYS A 31 5.99 9.78 0.00
CA LYS A 31 6.22 9.03 1.24
C LYS A 31 7.41 8.08 1.15
N SER A 32 8.53 8.40 1.76
CA SER A 32 9.63 7.44 1.93
C SER A 32 9.50 6.57 3.18
N HIS A 33 9.03 7.14 4.28
CA HIS A 33 8.89 6.53 5.62
C HIS A 33 10.20 5.90 6.19
N LEU A 34 11.34 6.30 5.66
CA LEU A 34 12.66 5.73 6.01
C LEU A 34 13.46 6.59 7.00
N ARG A 35 12.91 7.72 7.44
CA ARG A 35 13.59 8.75 8.24
C ARG A 35 14.89 9.25 7.59
N GLY A 36 15.36 10.40 8.07
CA GLY A 36 16.53 11.06 7.51
C GLY A 36 16.31 11.62 6.10
N ASN A 37 17.34 12.20 5.54
CA ASN A 37 17.33 12.81 4.21
C ASN A 37 17.69 11.75 3.15
N PRO A 38 16.89 11.59 2.09
CA PRO A 38 17.17 10.65 1.02
C PRO A 38 18.52 10.93 0.37
N LYS A 39 19.40 9.89 0.29
CA LYS A 39 20.65 9.93 -0.47
C LYS A 39 20.54 9.06 -1.71
N GLY A 40 21.18 9.50 -2.79
CA GLY A 40 21.07 8.86 -4.10
C GLY A 40 19.94 9.46 -4.95
N PHE A 41 19.48 10.65 -4.58
CA PHE A 41 18.53 11.45 -5.34
C PHE A 41 19.09 12.85 -5.53
N ASP A 42 19.00 13.37 -6.76
CA ASP A 42 19.45 14.71 -7.12
C ASP A 42 18.43 15.78 -6.71
N ASP A 43 17.14 15.41 -6.72
CA ASP A 43 16.03 16.24 -6.23
C ASP A 43 15.04 15.38 -5.43
N TRP A 44 14.50 15.95 -4.37
CA TRP A 44 13.55 15.23 -3.55
C TRP A 44 12.69 16.12 -2.66
N ALA A 45 11.48 15.66 -2.39
CA ALA A 45 10.64 16.19 -1.32
C ALA A 45 9.83 15.04 -0.71
N VAL A 46 9.99 14.80 0.59
CA VAL A 46 9.39 13.65 1.25
C VAL A 46 8.47 14.04 2.40
N LEU A 47 7.45 13.23 2.60
CA LEU A 47 6.52 13.38 3.72
C LEU A 47 7.19 12.98 5.04
N PRO A 48 7.02 13.74 6.13
CA PRO A 48 7.43 13.32 7.46
C PRO A 48 6.57 12.14 7.93
N GLY A 49 7.21 11.02 8.29
CA GLY A 49 6.55 9.81 8.78
C GLY A 49 5.48 9.29 7.81
N GLN A 50 4.24 9.17 8.28
CA GLN A 50 3.11 8.68 7.48
C GLN A 50 2.49 9.75 6.56
N GLY A 51 2.84 11.03 6.76
CA GLY A 51 2.22 12.14 6.05
C GLY A 51 0.76 12.37 6.41
N LEU A 52 0.18 13.46 5.87
CA LEU A 52 -1.21 13.85 6.04
C LEU A 52 -1.88 13.99 4.68
N TYR A 53 -3.19 13.74 4.59
CA TYR A 53 -3.92 13.82 3.33
C TYR A 53 -4.18 15.25 2.85
N TYR A 54 -4.40 16.17 3.79
CA TYR A 54 -4.64 17.58 3.48
C TYR A 54 -3.53 18.47 4.01
N ASN A 55 -3.12 19.42 3.19
CA ASN A 55 -2.14 20.43 3.49
C ASN A 55 -0.88 19.84 4.15
N PRO A 56 -0.22 18.86 3.48
CA PRO A 56 0.88 18.13 4.07
C PRO A 56 2.09 19.03 4.35
N ASP A 57 2.82 18.68 5.40
CA ASP A 57 4.20 19.11 5.49
C ASP A 57 5.05 18.25 4.54
N MET A 58 5.98 18.90 3.84
CA MET A 58 6.99 18.25 3.01
C MET A 58 8.38 18.65 3.50
N ILE A 59 9.31 17.70 3.50
CA ILE A 59 10.72 17.92 3.83
C ILE A 59 11.48 17.99 2.52
N PHE A 60 12.16 19.10 2.29
CA PHE A 60 13.04 19.36 1.14
C PHE A 60 14.50 19.41 1.60
N PRO A 61 15.48 19.43 0.68
CA PRO A 61 16.88 19.62 1.05
C PRO A 61 17.16 20.86 1.90
N ASP A 62 16.43 21.93 1.66
CA ASP A 62 16.54 23.25 2.31
C ASP A 62 15.64 23.42 3.55
N GLY A 63 14.84 22.43 3.90
CA GLY A 63 14.00 22.48 5.11
C GLY A 63 12.60 21.95 4.93
N LYS A 64 11.82 22.02 5.99
CA LYS A 64 10.43 21.56 6.04
C LYS A 64 9.47 22.72 5.85
N ARG A 65 8.44 22.54 5.00
CA ARG A 65 7.36 23.51 4.81
C ARG A 65 6.03 22.82 4.52
N ARG A 66 4.95 23.48 4.91
CA ARG A 66 3.59 23.09 4.57
C ARG A 66 3.29 23.49 3.13
N ILE A 67 2.58 22.62 2.41
CA ILE A 67 2.03 22.91 1.09
C ILE A 67 0.51 22.72 1.17
N ASP A 68 -0.24 23.75 0.81
CA ASP A 68 -1.69 23.67 0.83
C ASP A 68 -2.19 22.85 -0.37
N GLY A 69 -3.18 22.00 -0.11
CA GLY A 69 -3.77 21.12 -1.12
C GLY A 69 -3.97 19.68 -0.64
N TYR A 70 -4.43 18.84 -1.55
CA TYR A 70 -4.56 17.41 -1.31
C TYR A 70 -3.22 16.71 -1.56
N CYS A 71 -2.78 15.89 -0.63
CA CYS A 71 -1.42 15.31 -0.62
C CYS A 71 -1.05 14.60 -1.93
N THR A 72 -1.98 13.84 -2.52
CA THR A 72 -1.74 13.14 -3.80
C THR A 72 -1.47 14.15 -4.92
N ASP A 73 -2.24 15.25 -4.96
CA ASP A 73 -2.06 16.32 -5.95
C ASP A 73 -0.73 17.05 -5.73
N VAL A 74 -0.40 17.41 -4.49
CA VAL A 74 0.87 18.06 -4.12
C VAL A 74 2.07 17.23 -4.58
N VAL A 75 2.06 15.92 -4.30
CA VAL A 75 3.13 15.01 -4.73
C VAL A 75 3.22 14.93 -6.25
N THR A 76 2.07 14.92 -6.93
CA THR A 76 2.01 14.89 -8.39
C THR A 76 2.52 16.19 -9.00
N ASP A 77 2.15 17.35 -8.42
CA ASP A 77 2.59 18.66 -8.88
C ASP A 77 4.11 18.80 -8.81
N LEU A 78 4.71 18.37 -7.71
CA LEU A 78 6.17 18.34 -7.55
C LEU A 78 6.86 17.44 -8.60
N ALA A 79 6.30 16.28 -8.88
CA ALA A 79 6.82 15.37 -9.88
C ALA A 79 6.68 15.94 -11.31
N VAL A 80 5.55 16.55 -11.63
CA VAL A 80 5.29 17.20 -12.92
C VAL A 80 6.22 18.41 -13.10
N ASP A 81 6.38 19.24 -12.06
CA ASP A 81 7.32 20.38 -12.09
C ASP A 81 8.75 19.91 -12.35
N TRP A 82 9.18 18.85 -11.67
CA TRP A 82 10.51 18.29 -11.91
C TRP A 82 10.69 17.82 -13.36
N LEU A 83 9.72 17.11 -13.91
CA LEU A 83 9.78 16.65 -15.32
C LEU A 83 9.87 17.82 -16.30
N LYS A 84 9.13 18.92 -16.05
CA LYS A 84 9.04 20.06 -16.96
C LYS A 84 10.20 21.06 -16.81
N SER A 85 10.67 21.28 -15.57
CA SER A 85 11.49 22.46 -15.26
C SER A 85 12.88 22.12 -14.70
N LYS A 86 13.05 20.97 -14.05
CA LYS A 86 14.30 20.66 -13.33
C LYS A 86 15.12 19.53 -13.96
N ARG A 87 14.45 18.63 -14.70
CA ARG A 87 15.10 17.53 -15.39
C ARG A 87 16.04 18.07 -16.50
N LYS A 88 17.26 17.59 -16.54
CA LYS A 88 18.22 17.88 -17.62
C LYS A 88 17.85 17.03 -18.84
N GLY A 89 17.54 17.69 -19.96
CA GLY A 89 16.93 17.05 -21.12
C GLY A 89 17.78 15.98 -21.82
N ASP A 90 19.07 16.05 -21.66
CA ASP A 90 20.09 15.18 -22.31
C ASP A 90 20.43 13.91 -21.49
N LYS A 91 19.91 13.79 -20.26
CA LYS A 91 20.22 12.67 -19.38
C LYS A 91 19.03 11.72 -19.21
N PRO A 92 19.30 10.40 -19.08
CA PRO A 92 18.29 9.47 -18.62
C PRO A 92 17.86 9.81 -17.19
N PHE A 93 16.66 9.39 -16.80
CA PHE A 93 16.13 9.70 -15.47
C PHE A 93 15.42 8.53 -14.81
N MET A 94 15.40 8.56 -13.49
CA MET A 94 14.55 7.74 -12.65
C MET A 94 13.77 8.65 -11.71
N LEU A 95 12.45 8.55 -11.75
CA LEU A 95 11.52 9.33 -10.92
C LEU A 95 10.63 8.41 -10.10
N MET A 96 10.68 8.53 -8.79
CA MET A 96 9.80 7.83 -7.86
C MET A 96 8.71 8.78 -7.36
N VAL A 97 7.45 8.44 -7.61
CA VAL A 97 6.27 9.18 -7.15
C VAL A 97 5.52 8.31 -6.16
N GLN A 98 5.74 8.56 -4.87
CA GLN A 98 5.29 7.70 -3.78
C GLN A 98 4.15 8.33 -3.00
N HIS A 99 2.92 7.95 -3.34
CA HIS A 99 1.74 8.49 -2.69
C HIS A 99 1.55 7.97 -1.26
N LYS A 100 1.01 8.83 -0.36
CA LYS A 100 0.46 8.39 0.90
C LYS A 100 -0.79 7.53 0.69
N ALA A 101 -1.63 7.91 -0.26
CA ALA A 101 -2.86 7.19 -0.59
C ALA A 101 -2.55 5.81 -1.21
N PRO A 102 -3.31 4.76 -0.87
CA PRO A 102 -4.48 4.73 0.01
C PRO A 102 -4.18 4.25 1.46
N HIS A 103 -3.09 4.67 2.09
CA HIS A 103 -2.78 4.29 3.47
C HIS A 103 -3.83 4.84 4.47
N ARG A 104 -4.09 4.11 5.55
CA ARG A 104 -4.90 4.52 6.72
C ARG A 104 -4.45 5.91 7.24
N ASN A 105 -5.32 6.86 7.58
CA ASN A 105 -6.77 6.86 7.45
C ASN A 105 -7.17 7.35 6.04
N TRP A 106 -8.25 6.88 5.52
CA TRP A 106 -8.64 7.14 4.12
C TRP A 106 -9.44 8.43 4.00
N MET A 107 -8.77 9.56 3.77
CA MET A 107 -9.40 10.85 3.49
C MET A 107 -9.40 11.13 1.98
N PRO A 108 -10.54 11.05 1.30
CA PRO A 108 -10.65 11.35 -0.12
C PRO A 108 -10.36 12.82 -0.44
N ALA A 109 -9.97 13.11 -1.69
CA ALA A 109 -9.99 14.47 -2.20
C ALA A 109 -11.42 15.03 -2.21
N LEU A 110 -11.57 16.34 -2.03
CA LEU A 110 -12.89 17.00 -1.98
C LEU A 110 -13.73 16.70 -3.23
N ARG A 111 -13.10 16.67 -4.39
CA ARG A 111 -13.78 16.34 -5.67
C ARG A 111 -14.29 14.91 -5.77
N HIS A 112 -13.89 14.03 -4.86
CA HIS A 112 -14.29 12.61 -4.87
C HIS A 112 -15.23 12.24 -3.72
N LEU A 113 -15.65 13.19 -2.87
CA LEU A 113 -16.45 12.89 -1.68
C LEU A 113 -17.80 12.20 -2.01
N ASP A 114 -18.35 12.46 -3.19
CA ASP A 114 -19.62 11.89 -3.63
C ASP A 114 -19.48 10.68 -4.58
N LEU A 115 -18.24 10.34 -4.96
CA LEU A 115 -18.01 9.14 -5.77
C LEU A 115 -18.52 7.88 -5.02
N TYR A 116 -19.27 7.02 -5.70
CA TYR A 116 -19.94 5.84 -5.14
C TYR A 116 -21.00 6.15 -4.07
N ALA A 117 -21.55 7.38 -3.99
CA ALA A 117 -22.55 7.72 -2.97
C ALA A 117 -23.83 6.89 -3.11
N ASP A 118 -24.29 6.71 -4.36
CA ASP A 118 -25.58 6.13 -4.71
C ASP A 118 -25.55 4.63 -5.03
N GLN A 119 -24.43 3.96 -4.73
CA GLN A 119 -24.31 2.52 -4.98
C GLN A 119 -23.59 1.82 -3.85
N ASP A 120 -23.96 0.57 -3.59
CA ASP A 120 -23.23 -0.29 -2.70
C ASP A 120 -22.12 -1.02 -3.45
N LEU A 121 -20.99 -1.15 -2.78
CA LEU A 121 -19.87 -1.95 -3.26
C LEU A 121 -20.14 -3.43 -2.95
N PRO A 122 -19.73 -4.37 -3.81
CA PRO A 122 -19.89 -5.79 -3.54
C PRO A 122 -19.16 -6.18 -2.24
N GLU A 123 -19.84 -6.94 -1.39
CA GLU A 123 -19.24 -7.49 -0.17
C GLU A 123 -18.32 -8.66 -0.53
N PRO A 124 -17.10 -8.75 0.04
CA PRO A 124 -16.32 -9.97 -0.05
C PRO A 124 -17.09 -11.16 0.53
N PRO A 125 -17.04 -12.35 -0.09
CA PRO A 125 -17.70 -13.54 0.46
C PRO A 125 -17.28 -13.87 1.89
N THR A 126 -16.07 -13.48 2.27
CA THR A 126 -15.44 -13.71 3.57
C THR A 126 -15.64 -12.57 4.59
N LEU A 127 -16.47 -11.56 4.29
CA LEU A 127 -16.71 -10.41 5.20
C LEU A 127 -17.13 -10.81 6.61
N PHE A 128 -17.82 -11.93 6.75
CA PHE A 128 -18.32 -12.47 8.03
C PHE A 128 -17.60 -13.76 8.45
N ASP A 129 -16.41 -14.01 7.94
CA ASP A 129 -15.56 -15.12 8.39
C ASP A 129 -15.29 -15.03 9.89
N LYS A 130 -15.12 -16.18 10.55
CA LYS A 130 -14.86 -16.32 11.99
C LYS A 130 -13.53 -17.00 12.29
N TRP A 131 -12.73 -17.26 11.27
CA TRP A 131 -11.37 -17.87 11.35
C TRP A 131 -11.32 -19.10 12.24
N LYS A 132 -12.39 -19.88 12.27
CA LYS A 132 -12.50 -21.03 13.18
C LYS A 132 -11.43 -22.10 12.92
N ASP A 133 -11.02 -22.24 11.66
CA ASP A 133 -10.04 -23.23 11.22
C ASP A 133 -8.61 -22.67 11.13
N ASN A 134 -8.43 -21.36 11.30
CA ASN A 134 -7.12 -20.73 11.35
C ASN A 134 -6.44 -20.97 12.72
N ALA A 135 -5.12 -20.80 12.75
CA ALA A 135 -4.35 -20.86 13.99
C ALA A 135 -4.82 -19.81 15.00
N PRO A 136 -4.68 -20.06 16.33
CA PRO A 136 -5.10 -19.14 17.36
C PRO A 136 -4.59 -17.70 17.20
N PRO A 137 -3.34 -17.46 16.74
CA PRO A 137 -2.86 -16.10 16.47
C PRO A 137 -3.75 -15.29 15.52
N ALA A 138 -4.25 -15.91 14.43
CA ALA A 138 -5.12 -15.25 13.47
C ALA A 138 -6.49 -14.85 14.07
N ARG A 139 -6.95 -15.60 15.06
CA ARG A 139 -8.21 -15.30 15.77
C ARG A 139 -8.09 -14.16 16.80
N ASN A 140 -6.88 -13.87 17.24
CA ASN A 140 -6.60 -12.89 18.30
C ASN A 140 -6.03 -11.56 17.77
N GLN A 141 -6.05 -11.35 16.45
CA GLN A 141 -5.59 -10.11 15.81
C GLN A 141 -6.56 -8.92 16.07
N GLU A 142 -6.10 -7.71 15.77
CA GLU A 142 -6.87 -6.47 15.95
C GLU A 142 -7.12 -5.75 14.60
N LEU A 143 -7.57 -6.49 13.59
CA LEU A 143 -7.83 -5.99 12.23
C LEU A 143 -9.29 -6.07 11.80
N GLU A 144 -10.20 -6.49 12.67
CA GLU A 144 -11.59 -6.70 12.30
C GLU A 144 -12.36 -5.40 12.09
N ILE A 145 -13.11 -5.32 11.01
CA ILE A 145 -14.05 -4.24 10.74
C ILE A 145 -15.09 -4.14 11.86
N ASP A 146 -15.54 -5.29 12.36
CA ASP A 146 -16.53 -5.36 13.43
C ASP A 146 -16.03 -4.68 14.72
N ARG A 147 -14.93 -5.21 15.30
CA ARG A 147 -14.49 -4.88 16.66
C ARG A 147 -13.43 -3.77 16.72
N HIS A 148 -12.58 -3.64 15.67
CA HIS A 148 -11.36 -2.86 15.76
C HIS A 148 -11.33 -1.64 14.84
N MET A 149 -12.23 -1.57 13.83
CA MET A 149 -12.36 -0.37 12.99
C MET A 149 -13.12 0.71 13.75
N ASP A 150 -12.43 1.82 14.01
CA ASP A 150 -12.94 2.93 14.80
C ASP A 150 -13.80 3.87 13.95
N LEU A 151 -14.96 4.24 14.48
CA LEU A 151 -15.92 5.10 13.77
C LEU A 151 -15.36 6.52 13.53
N ASN A 152 -14.67 7.10 14.49
CA ASN A 152 -14.10 8.43 14.36
C ASN A 152 -12.76 8.38 13.61
N TYR A 153 -11.79 7.61 14.12
CA TYR A 153 -10.43 7.58 13.58
C TYR A 153 -10.36 7.04 12.15
N ASP A 154 -11.06 5.95 11.84
CA ASP A 154 -11.00 5.29 10.55
C ASP A 154 -12.04 5.79 9.57
N LEU A 155 -13.24 6.05 10.06
CA LEU A 155 -14.41 6.33 9.24
C LEU A 155 -14.82 7.80 9.25
N PHE A 156 -14.17 8.62 10.08
CA PHE A 156 -14.43 10.07 10.21
C PHE A 156 -15.89 10.37 10.50
N VAL A 157 -16.58 9.50 11.26
CA VAL A 157 -17.93 9.79 11.72
C VAL A 157 -17.86 10.88 12.78
N ASP A 158 -18.64 11.94 12.59
CA ASP A 158 -18.81 12.97 13.62
C ASP A 158 -19.57 12.35 14.80
N LEU A 159 -18.84 12.15 15.91
CA LEU A 159 -19.42 11.58 17.11
C LEU A 159 -20.17 12.65 17.87
N THR A 160 -21.38 12.31 18.39
CA THR A 160 -22.11 13.18 19.29
C THR A 160 -21.27 13.47 20.56
N PRO A 161 -21.58 14.55 21.32
CA PRO A 161 -20.86 14.87 22.55
C PRO A 161 -20.79 13.71 23.57
N GLU A 162 -21.76 12.82 23.56
CA GLU A 162 -21.81 11.61 24.38
C GLU A 162 -20.73 10.59 24.02
N TYR A 163 -20.31 10.55 22.76
CA TYR A 163 -19.20 9.73 22.29
C TYR A 163 -17.84 10.41 22.40
N ASN A 164 -17.82 11.73 22.60
CA ASN A 164 -16.59 12.52 22.81
C ASN A 164 -16.12 12.48 24.27
N GLN A 165 -16.43 11.45 25.02
CA GLN A 165 -15.98 11.28 26.41
C GLN A 165 -14.46 11.20 26.48
N PRO A 166 -13.83 11.95 27.40
CA PRO A 166 -12.37 11.98 27.54
C PRO A 166 -11.69 10.63 27.78
N ALA A 167 -12.43 9.67 28.34
CA ALA A 167 -11.96 8.31 28.62
C ALA A 167 -11.70 7.47 27.37
N SER A 168 -12.30 7.81 26.23
CA SER A 168 -12.14 7.12 24.94
C SER A 168 -11.07 7.74 24.04
N GLN A 169 -10.36 8.78 24.48
CA GLN A 169 -9.29 9.41 23.70
C GLN A 169 -8.09 8.50 23.57
N LYS A 170 -8.28 7.40 22.87
CA LYS A 170 -7.21 6.58 22.35
C LYS A 170 -6.31 7.44 21.46
N ARG A 171 -5.06 7.05 21.34
CA ARG A 171 -4.08 7.68 20.43
C ARG A 171 -4.65 7.90 19.02
N GLN A 172 -5.61 7.09 18.62
CA GLN A 172 -6.33 7.09 17.35
C GLN A 172 -7.23 8.32 17.17
N ASP A 173 -8.02 8.70 18.18
CA ASP A 173 -8.94 9.86 18.12
C ASP A 173 -8.17 11.16 17.91
N ARG A 174 -6.99 11.27 18.51
CA ARG A 174 -6.09 12.42 18.31
C ARG A 174 -5.63 12.54 16.86
N SER A 175 -5.46 11.43 16.17
CA SER A 175 -4.95 11.39 14.80
C SER A 175 -6.01 11.83 13.77
N ALA A 176 -7.27 11.41 13.92
CA ALA A 176 -8.37 11.87 13.08
C ALA A 176 -8.58 13.39 13.23
N TRP A 177 -8.65 13.87 14.46
CA TRP A 177 -8.73 15.29 14.77
C TRP A 177 -7.52 16.09 14.24
N HIS A 178 -6.30 15.51 14.33
CA HIS A 178 -5.10 16.13 13.79
C HIS A 178 -5.18 16.30 12.27
N ASN A 179 -5.68 15.29 11.54
CA ASN A 179 -5.90 15.39 10.10
C ASN A 179 -6.92 16.47 9.76
N MET A 180 -8.04 16.51 10.45
CA MET A 180 -9.11 17.49 10.19
C MET A 180 -8.71 18.92 10.52
N LYS A 181 -7.91 19.14 11.56
CA LYS A 181 -7.33 20.46 11.90
C LYS A 181 -6.39 21.02 10.82
N ARG A 182 -5.89 20.20 9.94
CA ARG A 182 -5.04 20.63 8.82
C ARG A 182 -5.84 21.20 7.65
N MET A 183 -7.14 20.93 7.60
CA MET A 183 -8.02 21.45 6.56
C MET A 183 -8.24 22.95 6.74
N THR A 184 -8.36 23.68 5.62
CA THR A 184 -8.83 25.07 5.65
C THR A 184 -10.32 25.10 5.99
N GLU A 185 -10.85 26.29 6.28
CA GLU A 185 -12.29 26.45 6.55
C GLU A 185 -13.15 25.99 5.37
N GLU A 186 -12.73 26.31 4.15
CA GLU A 186 -13.43 25.89 2.92
C GLU A 186 -13.37 24.37 2.73
N GLN A 187 -12.20 23.78 2.96
CA GLN A 187 -12.04 22.32 2.88
C GLN A 187 -12.92 21.62 3.91
N LEU A 188 -12.94 22.13 5.14
CA LEU A 188 -13.74 21.57 6.23
C LEU A 188 -15.23 21.75 5.97
N LYS A 189 -15.66 22.91 5.43
CA LYS A 189 -17.05 23.18 5.02
C LYS A 189 -17.49 22.18 3.94
N ALA A 190 -16.69 21.98 2.91
CA ALA A 190 -16.99 21.02 1.85
C ALA A 190 -17.06 19.58 2.38
N TRP A 191 -16.13 19.19 3.26
CA TRP A 191 -16.16 17.89 3.94
C TRP A 191 -17.44 17.68 4.72
N ARG A 192 -17.81 18.63 5.58
CA ARG A 192 -19.03 18.57 6.40
C ARG A 192 -20.30 18.56 5.56
N ALA A 193 -20.34 19.28 4.45
CA ALA A 193 -21.47 19.26 3.53
C ALA A 193 -21.71 17.86 2.94
N ALA A 194 -20.62 17.12 2.61
CA ALA A 194 -20.74 15.79 2.06
C ALA A 194 -20.97 14.70 3.11
N TYR A 195 -20.27 14.76 4.25
CA TYR A 195 -20.30 13.69 5.25
C TYR A 195 -21.34 13.90 6.34
N GLY A 196 -21.68 15.14 6.69
CA GLY A 196 -22.65 15.45 7.74
C GLY A 196 -24.01 14.77 7.56
N PRO A 197 -24.66 14.86 6.37
CA PRO A 197 -25.92 14.14 6.14
C PRO A 197 -25.80 12.62 6.27
N ARG A 198 -24.64 12.05 5.86
CA ARG A 198 -24.37 10.60 5.96
C ARG A 198 -24.17 10.16 7.41
N ASP A 199 -23.51 10.99 8.20
CA ASP A 199 -23.28 10.74 9.62
C ASP A 199 -24.60 10.88 10.40
N ALA A 200 -25.44 11.88 10.09
CA ALA A 200 -26.77 12.03 10.67
C ALA A 200 -27.67 10.82 10.35
N ALA A 201 -27.62 10.31 9.11
CA ALA A 201 -28.35 9.11 8.72
C ALA A 201 -27.85 7.86 9.48
N PHE A 202 -26.53 7.74 9.67
CA PHE A 202 -25.95 6.66 10.47
C PHE A 202 -26.42 6.68 11.92
N HIS A 203 -26.38 7.83 12.57
CA HIS A 203 -26.85 7.97 13.97
C HIS A 203 -28.33 7.64 14.10
N LYS A 204 -29.17 8.09 13.15
CA LYS A 204 -30.60 7.81 13.14
C LYS A 204 -30.91 6.32 12.95
N ALA A 205 -30.05 5.60 12.21
CA ALA A 205 -30.30 4.19 11.87
C ALA A 205 -30.01 3.22 13.03
N GLU A 206 -29.28 3.63 14.07
CA GLU A 206 -28.96 2.84 15.27
C GLU A 206 -28.49 1.40 14.94
N LEU A 207 -27.67 1.25 13.90
CA LEU A 207 -27.25 -0.04 13.35
C LEU A 207 -26.49 -0.89 14.38
N LYS A 208 -26.75 -2.20 14.37
CA LYS A 208 -26.10 -3.17 15.27
C LYS A 208 -25.74 -4.45 14.51
N GLY A 209 -24.81 -5.24 15.09
CA GLY A 209 -24.44 -6.56 14.57
C GLY A 209 -23.98 -6.50 13.11
N LYS A 210 -24.48 -7.41 12.27
CA LYS A 210 -24.07 -7.50 10.86
C LYS A 210 -24.36 -6.24 10.04
N ASP A 211 -25.42 -5.52 10.34
CA ASP A 211 -25.78 -4.30 9.60
C ASP A 211 -24.79 -3.16 9.89
N LEU A 212 -24.33 -3.05 11.14
CA LEU A 212 -23.24 -2.13 11.50
C LEU A 212 -21.93 -2.52 10.78
N VAL A 213 -21.61 -3.80 10.71
CA VAL A 213 -20.41 -4.27 9.99
C VAL A 213 -20.49 -3.94 8.50
N ARG A 214 -21.63 -4.19 7.85
CA ARG A 214 -21.86 -3.81 6.44
C ARG A 214 -21.71 -2.32 6.23
N TRP A 215 -22.31 -1.52 7.10
CA TRP A 215 -22.18 -0.06 7.01
C TRP A 215 -20.72 0.39 7.17
N LYS A 216 -19.99 -0.13 8.15
CA LYS A 216 -18.56 0.15 8.32
C LYS A 216 -17.78 -0.25 7.08
N PHE A 217 -18.01 -1.44 6.52
CA PHE A 217 -17.39 -1.90 5.28
C PHE A 217 -17.68 -0.95 4.12
N GLN A 218 -18.92 -0.58 3.87
CA GLN A 218 -19.29 0.33 2.80
C GLN A 218 -18.63 1.70 2.96
N ARG A 219 -18.65 2.27 4.16
CA ARG A 219 -17.98 3.56 4.44
C ARG A 219 -16.47 3.47 4.19
N TYR A 220 -15.82 2.43 4.70
CA TYR A 220 -14.40 2.16 4.55
C TYR A 220 -14.00 1.94 3.09
N ALA A 221 -14.63 0.99 2.41
CA ALA A 221 -14.29 0.62 1.05
C ALA A 221 -14.52 1.78 0.06
N LYS A 222 -15.61 2.54 0.23
CA LYS A 222 -15.86 3.76 -0.56
C LYS A 222 -14.77 4.82 -0.34
N ASN A 223 -14.36 5.07 0.90
CA ASN A 223 -13.29 6.03 1.20
C ASN A 223 -11.94 5.57 0.63
N TYR A 224 -11.64 4.27 0.74
CA TYR A 224 -10.44 3.66 0.14
C TYR A 224 -10.41 3.88 -1.37
N LEU A 225 -11.47 3.52 -2.08
CA LEU A 225 -11.55 3.66 -3.54
C LEU A 225 -11.54 5.12 -4.01
N ARG A 226 -12.12 6.04 -3.23
CA ARG A 226 -12.02 7.49 -3.47
C ARG A 226 -10.56 7.98 -3.38
N CYS A 227 -9.78 7.45 -2.44
CA CYS A 227 -8.34 7.74 -2.36
C CYS A 227 -7.58 7.16 -3.55
N VAL A 228 -7.90 5.91 -3.97
CA VAL A 228 -7.33 5.27 -5.16
C VAL A 228 -7.65 6.08 -6.42
N LYS A 229 -8.86 6.66 -6.52
CA LYS A 229 -9.22 7.54 -7.66
C LYS A 229 -8.28 8.74 -7.78
N GLY A 230 -7.87 9.33 -6.66
CA GLY A 230 -6.85 10.39 -6.67
C GLY A 230 -5.49 9.92 -7.21
N VAL A 231 -5.09 8.68 -6.90
CA VAL A 231 -3.85 8.08 -7.43
C VAL A 231 -3.97 7.79 -8.93
N ASP A 232 -5.13 7.29 -9.38
CA ASP A 232 -5.42 7.07 -10.81
C ASP A 232 -5.31 8.37 -11.62
N GLU A 233 -5.88 9.47 -11.11
CA GLU A 233 -5.76 10.79 -11.72
C GLU A 233 -4.32 11.30 -11.76
N SER A 234 -3.55 11.04 -10.69
CA SER A 234 -2.12 11.35 -10.65
C SER A 234 -1.36 10.65 -11.76
N LEU A 235 -1.57 9.34 -11.91
CA LEU A 235 -0.93 8.56 -12.96
C LEU A 235 -1.31 9.09 -14.35
N GLY A 236 -2.60 9.42 -14.57
CA GLY A 236 -3.07 10.03 -15.81
C GLY A 236 -2.37 11.37 -16.12
N ARG A 237 -2.18 12.23 -15.10
CA ARG A 237 -1.45 13.50 -15.22
C ARG A 237 0.03 13.29 -15.57
N LEU A 238 0.70 12.34 -14.93
CA LEU A 238 2.09 12.01 -15.23
C LEU A 238 2.26 11.49 -16.65
N GLN A 239 1.40 10.56 -17.09
CA GLN A 239 1.41 10.05 -18.46
C GLN A 239 1.16 11.15 -19.51
N LYS A 240 0.20 12.04 -19.24
CA LYS A 240 -0.06 13.21 -20.07
C LYS A 240 1.18 14.10 -20.18
N THR A 241 1.85 14.36 -19.05
CA THR A 241 3.08 15.17 -19.02
C THR A 241 4.20 14.53 -19.82
N LEU A 242 4.41 13.21 -19.69
CA LEU A 242 5.40 12.49 -20.51
C LEU A 242 5.12 12.66 -22.00
N LYS A 243 3.86 12.55 -22.40
CA LYS A 243 3.45 12.73 -23.79
C LYS A 243 3.66 14.17 -24.29
N GLU A 244 3.28 15.17 -23.50
CA GLU A 244 3.53 16.59 -23.81
C GLU A 244 5.03 16.88 -24.01
N LEU A 245 5.89 16.22 -23.25
CA LEU A 245 7.34 16.34 -23.33
C LEU A 245 7.98 15.43 -24.38
N LYS A 246 7.19 14.63 -25.11
CA LYS A 246 7.66 13.61 -26.09
C LYS A 246 8.63 12.58 -25.48
N LEU A 247 8.35 12.17 -24.25
CA LEU A 247 9.13 11.20 -23.48
C LEU A 247 8.43 9.84 -23.36
N ASP A 248 7.15 9.74 -23.71
CA ASP A 248 6.31 8.56 -23.46
C ASP A 248 6.71 7.32 -24.26
N ASP A 249 7.40 7.49 -25.40
CA ASP A 249 7.93 6.39 -26.21
C ASP A 249 9.33 5.92 -25.74
N ASN A 250 9.97 6.65 -24.85
CA ASN A 250 11.28 6.32 -24.29
C ASN A 250 11.31 6.36 -22.75
N THR A 251 10.16 6.10 -22.12
CA THR A 251 10.05 6.02 -20.66
C THR A 251 9.32 4.76 -20.25
N VAL A 252 9.97 3.97 -19.41
CA VAL A 252 9.32 2.85 -18.71
C VAL A 252 8.44 3.42 -17.61
N VAL A 253 7.14 3.11 -17.64
CA VAL A 253 6.18 3.53 -16.61
C VAL A 253 5.76 2.31 -15.81
N ILE A 254 5.93 2.39 -14.49
CA ILE A 254 5.62 1.30 -13.56
C ILE A 254 4.63 1.81 -12.52
N TYR A 255 3.54 1.07 -12.33
CA TYR A 255 2.62 1.25 -11.22
C TYR A 255 2.69 0.02 -10.32
N CYS A 256 2.97 0.24 -9.04
CA CYS A 256 3.04 -0.83 -8.05
C CYS A 256 2.62 -0.31 -6.66
N SER A 257 2.47 -1.23 -5.73
CA SER A 257 2.32 -0.96 -4.29
C SER A 257 3.44 -1.64 -3.50
N ASP A 258 3.66 -1.19 -2.27
CA ASP A 258 4.59 -1.81 -1.33
C ASP A 258 4.06 -3.13 -0.73
N GLN A 259 2.71 -3.31 -0.67
CA GLN A 259 2.02 -4.53 -0.24
C GLN A 259 0.58 -4.56 -0.74
N GLY A 260 -0.09 -5.70 -0.55
CA GLY A 260 -1.53 -5.83 -0.70
C GLY A 260 -2.31 -5.22 0.48
N PHE A 261 -3.65 -5.42 0.49
CA PHE A 261 -4.51 -4.80 1.48
C PHE A 261 -5.83 -5.55 1.63
N TYR A 262 -6.30 -5.73 2.88
CA TYR A 262 -7.64 -6.28 3.13
C TYR A 262 -8.70 -5.20 2.97
N ILE A 263 -9.66 -5.44 2.10
CA ILE A 263 -10.83 -4.56 1.92
C ILE A 263 -12.10 -5.34 2.25
N GLY A 264 -12.15 -5.84 3.49
CA GLY A 264 -13.25 -6.65 3.99
C GLY A 264 -13.07 -8.15 3.85
N ASP A 265 -12.08 -8.60 3.09
CA ASP A 265 -11.71 -10.01 3.02
C ASP A 265 -11.36 -10.50 4.42
N HIS A 266 -11.81 -11.71 4.78
CA HIS A 266 -11.75 -12.26 6.14
C HIS A 266 -12.41 -11.37 7.23
N GLY A 267 -13.25 -10.40 6.86
CA GLY A 267 -13.77 -9.38 7.77
C GLY A 267 -12.72 -8.37 8.24
N TRP A 268 -11.57 -8.31 7.62
CA TRP A 268 -10.42 -7.50 8.03
C TRP A 268 -10.25 -6.23 7.20
N TYR A 269 -9.39 -5.37 7.73
CA TYR A 269 -8.85 -4.18 7.07
C TYR A 269 -7.35 -4.05 7.35
N ASP A 270 -6.63 -3.21 6.62
CA ASP A 270 -5.18 -3.03 6.72
C ASP A 270 -4.42 -4.24 6.09
N LYS A 271 -3.29 -4.71 6.62
CA LYS A 271 -2.33 -5.62 6.01
C LYS A 271 -1.52 -6.37 7.07
N ARG A 272 -0.35 -6.87 6.76
CA ARG A 272 0.71 -7.47 7.60
C ARG A 272 0.73 -8.98 7.66
N TRP A 273 -0.41 -9.62 7.51
CA TRP A 273 -0.48 -11.09 7.46
C TRP A 273 0.07 -11.64 6.15
N MET A 274 0.43 -12.92 6.15
CA MET A 274 0.92 -13.59 4.95
C MET A 274 -0.20 -14.12 4.04
N TYR A 275 -1.47 -13.78 4.27
CA TYR A 275 -2.56 -14.15 3.34
C TYR A 275 -2.46 -13.38 2.03
N ASP A 276 -3.00 -13.96 0.96
CA ASP A 276 -2.80 -13.44 -0.40
C ASP A 276 -3.27 -11.99 -0.58
N GLU A 277 -4.30 -11.53 0.12
CA GLU A 277 -4.77 -10.14 0.10
C GLU A 277 -3.70 -9.15 0.57
N SER A 278 -2.90 -9.52 1.55
CA SER A 278 -1.79 -8.71 2.05
C SER A 278 -0.50 -8.88 1.23
N LEU A 279 -0.27 -10.06 0.63
CA LEU A 279 0.90 -10.33 -0.18
C LEU A 279 0.76 -9.86 -1.63
N LYS A 280 -0.41 -10.04 -2.25
CA LYS A 280 -0.67 -9.63 -3.62
C LYS A 280 -0.79 -8.11 -3.70
N MET A 281 0.06 -7.50 -4.49
CA MET A 281 0.03 -6.08 -4.78
C MET A 281 -0.11 -5.85 -6.29
N PRO A 282 -0.70 -4.72 -6.72
CA PRO A 282 -0.70 -4.38 -8.12
C PRO A 282 0.74 -4.19 -8.63
N PHE A 283 1.00 -4.74 -9.81
CA PHE A 283 2.22 -4.48 -10.54
C PHE A 283 1.89 -4.42 -12.03
N VAL A 284 2.00 -3.24 -12.60
CA VAL A 284 1.74 -2.98 -14.02
C VAL A 284 2.92 -2.22 -14.59
N ILE A 285 3.43 -2.66 -15.72
CA ILE A 285 4.57 -2.04 -16.39
C ILE A 285 4.29 -1.82 -17.88
N LYS A 286 4.57 -0.61 -18.35
CA LYS A 286 4.68 -0.26 -19.75
C LYS A 286 6.15 -0.01 -20.08
N TRP A 287 6.74 -0.86 -20.90
CA TRP A 287 8.07 -0.66 -21.46
C TRP A 287 7.95 -0.55 -22.97
N PRO A 288 7.99 0.67 -23.53
CA PRO A 288 7.80 0.89 -24.97
C PRO A 288 8.75 0.03 -25.80
N GLY A 289 8.21 -0.61 -26.83
CA GLY A 289 8.96 -1.51 -27.72
C GLY A 289 9.31 -2.89 -27.15
N VAL A 290 9.07 -3.14 -25.84
CA VAL A 290 9.44 -4.40 -25.17
C VAL A 290 8.19 -5.15 -24.68
N THR A 291 7.38 -4.53 -23.80
CA THR A 291 6.20 -5.20 -23.25
C THR A 291 5.03 -5.20 -24.22
N LYS A 292 4.41 -6.36 -24.39
CA LYS A 292 3.18 -6.50 -25.18
C LYS A 292 1.97 -5.97 -24.40
N SER A 293 1.19 -5.09 -25.01
CA SER A 293 -0.03 -4.57 -24.38
C SER A 293 -1.01 -5.69 -24.03
N GLY A 294 -1.60 -5.62 -22.83
CA GLY A 294 -2.56 -6.60 -22.33
C GLY A 294 -1.96 -7.96 -21.93
N SER A 295 -0.63 -8.14 -22.03
CA SER A 295 0.01 -9.36 -21.58
C SER A 295 -0.08 -9.51 -20.04
N ARG A 296 -0.11 -10.76 -19.59
CA ARG A 296 -0.09 -11.13 -18.17
C ARG A 296 0.94 -12.21 -17.95
N ASP A 297 1.77 -12.03 -16.94
CA ASP A 297 2.73 -13.03 -16.49
C ASP A 297 2.24 -13.68 -15.18
N LYS A 298 2.51 -14.98 -15.00
CA LYS A 298 2.09 -15.78 -13.83
C LYS A 298 3.25 -16.20 -12.94
N HIS A 299 4.47 -15.85 -13.30
CA HIS A 299 5.63 -16.18 -12.48
C HIS A 299 5.54 -15.45 -11.13
N LEU A 300 6.11 -16.08 -10.10
CA LEU A 300 6.21 -15.47 -8.78
C LEU A 300 7.25 -14.36 -8.83
N VAL A 301 6.79 -13.13 -8.65
CA VAL A 301 7.62 -11.92 -8.59
C VAL A 301 7.42 -11.21 -7.26
N GLN A 302 8.36 -10.41 -6.84
CA GLN A 302 8.32 -9.71 -5.56
C GLN A 302 9.01 -8.34 -5.66
N ASN A 303 8.77 -7.47 -4.71
CA ASN A 303 9.34 -6.11 -4.72
C ASN A 303 10.88 -6.09 -4.62
N LEU A 304 11.52 -7.15 -4.13
CA LEU A 304 12.99 -7.29 -4.21
C LEU A 304 13.51 -7.28 -5.63
N ASP A 305 12.70 -7.68 -6.61
CA ASP A 305 13.10 -7.80 -8.01
C ASP A 305 13.21 -6.45 -8.74
N TYR A 306 12.67 -5.39 -8.15
CA TYR A 306 12.60 -4.08 -8.81
C TYR A 306 13.98 -3.46 -8.99
N ALA A 307 14.84 -3.53 -7.99
CA ALA A 307 16.15 -2.91 -8.04
C ALA A 307 17.03 -3.55 -9.13
N GLU A 308 17.12 -4.87 -9.20
CA GLU A 308 17.84 -5.62 -10.22
C GLU A 308 17.27 -5.34 -11.62
N THR A 309 15.95 -5.25 -11.72
CA THR A 309 15.27 -4.94 -12.99
C THR A 309 15.64 -3.54 -13.49
N PHE A 310 15.63 -2.55 -12.61
CA PHE A 310 15.97 -1.17 -12.99
C PHE A 310 17.44 -1.03 -13.38
N LEU A 311 18.33 -1.73 -12.69
CA LEU A 311 19.75 -1.75 -13.02
C LEU A 311 19.99 -2.41 -14.38
N GLU A 312 19.36 -3.56 -14.65
CA GLU A 312 19.49 -4.21 -15.96
C GLU A 312 18.91 -3.35 -17.09
N MET A 313 17.75 -2.75 -16.90
CA MET A 313 17.16 -1.80 -17.89
C MET A 313 18.07 -0.63 -18.19
N ALA A 314 18.85 -0.18 -17.20
CA ALA A 314 19.78 0.93 -17.33
C ALA A 314 21.16 0.52 -17.84
N GLY A 315 21.42 -0.78 -18.05
CA GLY A 315 22.75 -1.30 -18.37
C GLY A 315 23.76 -1.12 -17.24
N ALA A 316 23.28 -0.98 -16.00
CA ALA A 316 24.12 -0.83 -14.81
C ALA A 316 24.51 -2.20 -14.24
N PRO A 317 25.71 -2.36 -13.67
CA PRO A 317 26.07 -3.59 -12.97
C PRO A 317 25.12 -3.89 -11.81
N ILE A 318 24.69 -5.14 -11.70
CA ILE A 318 23.89 -5.64 -10.57
C ILE A 318 24.87 -6.23 -9.55
N PRO A 319 24.93 -5.70 -8.32
CA PRO A 319 25.78 -6.26 -7.26
C PRO A 319 25.38 -7.69 -6.89
N GLU A 320 26.37 -8.53 -6.58
CA GLU A 320 26.16 -9.95 -6.26
C GLU A 320 25.40 -10.18 -4.95
N ASP A 321 25.43 -9.22 -4.03
CA ASP A 321 24.73 -9.26 -2.73
C ASP A 321 23.22 -8.93 -2.83
N MET A 322 22.72 -8.55 -4.00
CA MET A 322 21.29 -8.32 -4.23
C MET A 322 20.53 -9.65 -4.30
N GLN A 323 19.39 -9.72 -3.67
CA GLN A 323 18.62 -10.96 -3.45
C GLN A 323 17.48 -11.17 -4.45
N GLY A 324 17.13 -10.15 -5.22
CA GLY A 324 16.08 -10.20 -6.24
C GLY A 324 16.53 -10.93 -7.51
N LYS A 325 15.62 -11.02 -8.45
CA LYS A 325 15.89 -11.46 -9.83
C LYS A 325 15.34 -10.42 -10.79
N SER A 326 16.11 -10.01 -11.76
CA SER A 326 15.61 -9.08 -12.79
C SER A 326 14.40 -9.65 -13.51
N LEU A 327 13.38 -8.83 -13.66
CA LEU A 327 12.16 -9.15 -14.39
C LEU A 327 12.31 -8.98 -15.92
N VAL A 328 13.44 -8.47 -16.40
CA VAL A 328 13.66 -8.18 -17.82
C VAL A 328 13.37 -9.38 -18.73
N PRO A 329 13.80 -10.62 -18.42
CA PRO A 329 13.44 -11.78 -19.25
C PRO A 329 11.91 -11.99 -19.34
N LEU A 330 11.20 -11.90 -18.21
CA LEU A 330 9.74 -12.04 -18.19
C LEU A 330 9.05 -10.92 -18.99
N LEU A 331 9.55 -9.70 -18.88
CA LEU A 331 9.03 -8.53 -19.62
C LEU A 331 9.23 -8.66 -21.13
N LYS A 332 10.26 -9.37 -21.55
CA LYS A 332 10.50 -9.76 -22.95
C LYS A 332 9.65 -10.97 -23.42
N GLY A 333 8.88 -11.57 -22.51
CA GLY A 333 8.03 -12.74 -22.79
C GLY A 333 8.78 -14.07 -22.72
N GLU A 334 9.97 -14.10 -22.11
CA GLU A 334 10.72 -15.31 -21.88
C GLU A 334 10.19 -16.03 -20.62
N SER A 335 10.47 -17.35 -20.51
CA SER A 335 10.11 -18.17 -19.35
C SER A 335 11.35 -18.92 -18.86
N PRO A 336 12.20 -18.32 -18.02
CA PRO A 336 13.41 -18.95 -17.53
C PRO A 336 13.11 -20.23 -16.72
N LYS A 337 13.80 -21.34 -17.04
CA LYS A 337 13.59 -22.64 -16.38
C LYS A 337 13.97 -22.64 -14.90
N ASP A 338 14.90 -21.79 -14.52
CA ASP A 338 15.42 -21.61 -13.16
C ASP A 338 14.69 -20.53 -12.36
N TRP A 339 13.52 -20.08 -12.84
CA TRP A 339 12.73 -19.09 -12.11
C TRP A 339 12.29 -19.64 -10.74
N ARG A 340 12.14 -18.71 -9.75
CA ARG A 340 11.79 -19.11 -8.37
C ARG A 340 10.47 -19.87 -8.31
N LYS A 341 10.42 -20.88 -7.45
CA LYS A 341 9.23 -21.71 -7.20
C LYS A 341 8.47 -21.31 -5.96
N GLY A 342 9.06 -20.46 -5.13
CA GLY A 342 8.45 -19.97 -3.91
C GLY A 342 8.96 -18.57 -3.54
N ILE A 343 8.16 -17.86 -2.75
CA ILE A 343 8.48 -16.56 -2.16
C ILE A 343 8.53 -16.77 -0.65
N TYR A 344 9.64 -16.41 -0.04
CA TYR A 344 9.79 -16.37 1.42
C TYR A 344 9.28 -15.01 1.94
N TYR A 345 8.54 -15.06 3.04
CA TYR A 345 8.05 -13.88 3.75
C TYR A 345 8.38 -14.00 5.23
N HIS A 346 8.70 -12.85 5.88
CA HIS A 346 8.91 -12.79 7.31
C HIS A 346 8.41 -11.46 7.87
N TYR A 347 7.55 -11.53 8.88
CA TYR A 347 7.04 -10.40 9.63
C TYR A 347 7.63 -10.38 11.05
N TYR A 348 8.22 -9.24 11.44
CA TYR A 348 9.01 -9.11 12.68
C TYR A 348 8.36 -8.26 13.76
N GLU A 349 7.45 -7.34 13.39
CA GLU A 349 6.97 -6.29 14.28
C GLU A 349 5.86 -6.78 15.22
N TYR A 350 6.25 -7.22 16.43
CA TYR A 350 5.31 -7.65 17.46
C TYR A 350 5.93 -7.46 18.87
N PRO A 351 5.14 -7.02 19.89
CA PRO A 351 3.79 -6.47 19.78
C PRO A 351 3.77 -5.10 19.12
N SER A 352 2.78 -4.82 18.28
CA SER A 352 2.64 -3.56 17.56
C SER A 352 1.18 -3.33 17.13
N VAL A 353 0.97 -2.36 16.23
CA VAL A 353 -0.35 -2.03 15.69
C VAL A 353 -1.03 -3.29 15.15
N HIS A 354 -2.29 -3.50 15.52
CA HIS A 354 -3.12 -4.64 15.15
C HIS A 354 -2.70 -6.00 15.72
N MET A 355 -1.74 -6.02 16.61
CA MET A 355 -1.32 -7.24 17.33
C MET A 355 -1.08 -8.44 16.42
N VAL A 356 -0.48 -8.19 15.24
CA VAL A 356 -0.13 -9.25 14.29
C VAL A 356 1.13 -9.96 14.79
N PRO A 357 1.07 -11.24 15.14
CA PRO A 357 2.21 -11.98 15.66
C PRO A 357 3.33 -12.16 14.65
N ARG A 358 4.55 -12.31 15.15
CA ARG A 358 5.70 -12.62 14.28
C ARG A 358 5.49 -13.97 13.59
N HIS A 359 5.66 -13.97 12.30
CA HIS A 359 5.53 -15.18 11.50
C HIS A 359 6.43 -15.15 10.28
N TYR A 360 6.73 -16.31 9.76
CA TYR A 360 7.39 -16.47 8.48
C TYR A 360 6.75 -17.62 7.70
N GLY A 361 7.04 -17.67 6.43
CA GLY A 361 6.51 -18.75 5.62
C GLY A 361 6.99 -18.70 4.18
N ILE A 362 6.47 -19.63 3.42
CA ILE A 362 6.71 -19.73 1.98
C ILE A 362 5.39 -19.81 1.22
N ARG A 363 5.31 -19.06 0.13
CA ARG A 363 4.22 -19.08 -0.83
C ARG A 363 4.73 -19.60 -2.16
N THR A 364 4.24 -20.74 -2.61
CA THR A 364 4.49 -21.32 -3.94
C THR A 364 3.34 -20.97 -4.89
N SER A 365 3.38 -21.41 -6.14
CA SER A 365 2.27 -21.21 -7.08
C SER A 365 0.96 -21.86 -6.61
N ARG A 366 1.03 -22.87 -5.75
CA ARG A 366 -0.14 -23.62 -5.30
C ARG A 366 -0.32 -23.67 -3.79
N TYR A 367 0.75 -23.72 -3.04
CA TYR A 367 0.70 -23.95 -1.59
C TYR A 367 1.25 -22.76 -0.82
N LYS A 368 0.77 -22.60 0.39
CA LYS A 368 1.29 -21.65 1.38
C LYS A 368 1.48 -22.36 2.70
N LEU A 369 2.62 -22.16 3.32
CA LEU A 369 2.96 -22.67 4.65
C LEU A 369 3.44 -21.49 5.50
N MET A 370 2.83 -21.29 6.67
CA MET A 370 3.18 -20.23 7.62
C MET A 370 3.47 -20.80 8.99
N LYS A 371 4.43 -20.20 9.70
CA LYS A 371 4.72 -20.51 11.11
C LYS A 371 4.65 -19.27 11.96
N PHE A 372 3.81 -19.28 12.98
CA PHE A 372 3.75 -18.31 14.07
C PHE A 372 4.70 -18.77 15.18
N TYR A 373 6.00 -18.48 15.03
CA TYR A 373 7.06 -19.13 15.81
C TYR A 373 7.08 -18.75 17.31
N GLN A 374 6.38 -17.68 17.71
CA GLN A 374 6.20 -17.33 19.12
C GLN A 374 5.14 -18.21 19.82
N PHE A 375 4.27 -18.86 19.05
CA PHE A 375 3.15 -19.66 19.53
C PHE A 375 3.30 -21.15 19.15
N ASP A 376 4.33 -21.46 18.37
CA ASP A 376 4.57 -22.79 17.75
C ASP A 376 3.37 -23.30 16.91
N GLU A 377 2.63 -22.37 16.31
CA GLU A 377 1.46 -22.67 15.51
C GLU A 377 1.78 -22.60 14.01
N TRP A 378 1.07 -23.41 13.23
CA TRP A 378 1.26 -23.49 11.79
C TRP A 378 -0.04 -23.40 11.02
N GLU A 379 0.04 -22.87 9.81
CA GLU A 379 -1.03 -22.92 8.83
C GLU A 379 -0.50 -23.42 7.48
N PHE A 380 -1.31 -24.22 6.79
CA PHE A 380 -1.02 -24.73 5.45
C PHE A 380 -2.27 -24.68 4.58
N TYR A 381 -2.13 -24.14 3.37
CA TYR A 381 -3.23 -23.95 2.42
C TYR A 381 -2.92 -24.47 1.04
N ASP A 382 -3.91 -25.09 0.36
CA ASP A 382 -3.91 -25.39 -1.06
C ASP A 382 -4.65 -24.28 -1.82
N LEU A 383 -3.95 -23.25 -2.24
CA LEU A 383 -4.49 -22.03 -2.86
C LEU A 383 -5.26 -22.28 -4.19
N LYS A 384 -5.13 -23.48 -4.77
CA LYS A 384 -5.92 -23.88 -5.92
C LYS A 384 -7.33 -24.35 -5.53
N LYS A 385 -7.48 -24.95 -4.37
CA LYS A 385 -8.76 -25.48 -3.85
C LYS A 385 -9.45 -24.50 -2.94
N ASP A 386 -8.67 -23.75 -2.19
CA ASP A 386 -9.07 -22.77 -1.19
C ASP A 386 -8.30 -21.46 -1.45
N PRO A 387 -8.72 -20.70 -2.47
CA PRO A 387 -8.05 -19.43 -2.81
C PRO A 387 -8.24 -18.33 -1.76
N ASP A 388 -9.27 -18.47 -0.91
CA ASP A 388 -9.58 -17.53 0.17
C ASP A 388 -8.97 -17.95 1.51
N GLU A 389 -8.15 -19.01 1.55
CA GLU A 389 -7.37 -19.45 2.72
C GLU A 389 -8.21 -19.63 4.00
N LEU A 390 -9.39 -20.27 3.86
CA LEU A 390 -10.35 -20.45 4.93
C LEU A 390 -10.14 -21.74 5.75
N THR A 391 -9.50 -22.76 5.15
CA THR A 391 -9.33 -24.08 5.76
C THR A 391 -7.85 -24.39 5.97
N ASN A 392 -7.40 -24.32 7.22
CA ASN A 392 -6.05 -24.72 7.57
C ASN A 392 -5.90 -26.24 7.51
N LEU A 393 -5.06 -26.71 6.59
CA LEU A 393 -4.77 -28.12 6.35
C LEU A 393 -3.52 -28.62 7.09
N TYR A 394 -2.92 -27.78 7.96
CA TYR A 394 -1.78 -28.23 8.74
C TYR A 394 -2.22 -29.30 9.76
N GLY A 395 -1.50 -30.43 9.78
CA GLY A 395 -1.87 -31.61 10.60
C GLY A 395 -2.76 -32.63 9.89
N ASP A 396 -3.28 -32.34 8.70
CA ASP A 396 -3.92 -33.34 7.86
C ASP A 396 -2.85 -34.29 7.28
N LYS A 397 -2.94 -35.61 7.65
CA LYS A 397 -2.01 -36.66 7.19
C LYS A 397 -1.94 -36.75 5.66
N ALA A 398 -3.04 -36.47 4.96
CA ALA A 398 -3.06 -36.50 3.50
C ALA A 398 -2.19 -35.39 2.88
N GLN A 399 -1.86 -34.33 3.64
CA GLN A 399 -1.06 -33.19 3.19
C GLN A 399 0.43 -33.28 3.59
N GLU A 400 0.84 -34.21 4.42
CA GLU A 400 2.24 -34.33 4.89
C GLU A 400 3.28 -34.27 3.76
N LYS A 401 3.02 -34.94 2.64
CA LYS A 401 3.91 -34.94 1.47
C LYS A 401 3.99 -33.55 0.82
N ASN A 402 2.87 -32.83 0.78
CA ASN A 402 2.83 -31.48 0.21
C ASN A 402 3.53 -30.49 1.14
N ILE A 403 3.26 -30.56 2.45
CA ILE A 403 3.91 -29.73 3.47
C ILE A 403 5.44 -29.87 3.41
N LYS A 404 5.96 -31.12 3.34
CA LYS A 404 7.41 -31.38 3.25
C LYS A 404 8.05 -30.89 1.94
N ARG A 405 7.27 -30.64 0.89
CA ARG A 405 7.75 -30.16 -0.41
C ARG A 405 7.63 -28.62 -0.56
N THR A 406 6.77 -28.03 0.25
CA THR A 406 6.60 -26.59 0.35
C THR A 406 7.66 -25.99 1.26
#